data_744be9f9957e614127f5cac92fefc19a
#
_entry.id   744be9f9957e614127f5cac92fefc19a
#
_cell.length_a   1.000
_cell.length_b   1.000
_cell.length_c   1.000
_cell.angle_alpha   90.00
_cell.angle_beta   90.00
_cell.angle_gamma   90.00
#
_symmetry.space_group_name_H-M   'P 1'
#
loop_
_entity.id
_entity.type
_entity.pdbx_description
1 polymer ?
#
loop_
_entity_poly.entity_id
_entity_poly.type
_entity_poly.pdbx_seq_one_letter_code
_entity_poly.pdbx_strand_id
1 'polypeptide(L)'
;IDAAKIKELNPFYDIDGVIAGAWTMDDGHADPSGLTNAMARGATDMGVKIARHNRVMDINRLPSGEWEVDTEQGKVTCEIVVNAAGSFARQVAQMVGADLPICNMEHHYIVTDAIQEFVDRDEEFPVMRDPYASAYIRQEQKSGLIGIYESTGLTEAWGPDGLPPWSSDSELFPDDLDRL
;
A
#
# COMPACT_ATOMS: atom_id res chain seq x y z
N ILE A 1 22.80 10.14 11.14
CA ILE A 1 22.65 11.36 11.94
C ILE A 1 22.55 11.01 13.41
N ASP A 2 22.96 11.91 14.29
CA ASP A 2 22.86 11.74 15.74
C ASP A 2 21.47 12.13 16.28
N ALA A 3 21.24 11.83 17.57
CA ALA A 3 19.97 12.12 18.23
C ALA A 3 19.64 13.64 18.25
N ALA A 4 20.65 14.51 18.35
CA ALA A 4 20.43 15.95 18.34
C ALA A 4 19.88 16.42 16.99
N LYS A 5 20.42 15.88 15.89
CA LYS A 5 19.92 16.18 14.54
C LYS A 5 18.52 15.60 14.31
N ILE A 6 18.21 14.43 14.87
CA ILE A 6 16.84 13.86 14.82
C ILE A 6 15.86 14.83 15.52
N LYS A 7 16.21 15.33 16.71
CA LYS A 7 15.37 16.27 17.45
C LYS A 7 15.19 17.60 16.73
N GLU A 8 16.20 18.07 16.02
CA GLU A 8 16.10 19.27 15.17
C GLU A 8 15.11 19.07 14.01
N LEU A 9 15.18 17.90 13.33
CA LEU A 9 14.31 17.57 12.21
C LEU A 9 12.86 17.31 12.65
N ASN A 10 12.68 16.66 13.78
CA ASN A 10 11.35 16.41 14.37
C ASN A 10 11.35 16.69 15.88
N PRO A 11 10.95 17.91 16.29
CA PRO A 11 10.94 18.32 17.71
C PRO A 11 9.98 17.51 18.60
N PHE A 12 9.01 16.80 18.02
CA PHE A 12 8.03 16.01 18.78
C PHE A 12 8.54 14.60 19.09
N TYR A 13 9.57 14.14 18.39
CA TYR A 13 10.10 12.81 18.64
C TYR A 13 10.90 12.77 19.95
N ASP A 14 10.63 11.74 20.75
CA ASP A 14 11.43 11.47 21.94
C ASP A 14 12.73 10.79 21.54
N ILE A 15 13.86 11.40 21.91
CA ILE A 15 15.20 10.93 21.59
C ILE A 15 15.87 10.18 22.72
N ASP A 16 15.17 9.91 23.84
CA ASP A 16 15.76 9.15 24.95
C ASP A 16 16.11 7.72 24.49
N GLY A 17 17.34 7.33 24.75
CA GLY A 17 17.88 6.05 24.29
C GLY A 17 18.20 5.94 22.79
N VAL A 18 17.93 6.97 21.99
CA VAL A 18 18.28 6.96 20.56
C VAL A 18 19.77 7.17 20.37
N ILE A 19 20.44 6.21 19.72
CA ILE A 19 21.89 6.26 19.45
C ILE A 19 22.17 7.02 18.17
N ALA A 20 21.43 6.69 17.09
CA ALA A 20 21.59 7.29 15.76
C ALA A 20 20.38 6.99 14.88
N GLY A 21 20.26 7.72 13.77
CA GLY A 21 19.28 7.47 12.71
C GLY A 21 19.91 7.46 11.33
N ALA A 22 19.32 6.70 10.41
CA ALA A 22 19.61 6.80 8.99
C ALA A 22 18.74 7.92 8.39
N TRP A 23 19.38 8.84 7.66
CA TRP A 23 18.70 9.96 7.03
C TRP A 23 18.80 9.88 5.50
N THR A 24 17.69 9.82 4.82
CA THR A 24 17.61 9.83 3.36
C THR A 24 16.85 11.08 2.93
N MET A 25 17.57 12.06 2.39
CA MET A 25 17.03 13.38 2.08
C MET A 25 16.02 13.36 0.91
N ASP A 26 16.21 12.44 -0.02
CA ASP A 26 15.42 12.34 -1.26
C ASP A 26 14.30 11.29 -1.14
N ASP A 27 14.07 10.75 0.05
CA ASP A 27 12.97 9.83 0.33
C ASP A 27 11.73 10.60 0.80
N GLY A 28 10.56 9.96 0.75
CA GLY A 28 9.32 10.58 1.13
C GLY A 28 8.13 9.64 1.06
N HIS A 29 6.95 10.23 0.99
CA HIS A 29 5.69 9.52 0.77
C HIS A 29 4.91 10.19 -0.36
N ALA A 30 3.97 9.45 -0.93
CA ALA A 30 3.11 9.96 -1.99
C ALA A 30 1.64 9.66 -1.64
N ASP A 31 0.74 10.51 -2.10
CA ASP A 31 -0.68 10.18 -2.13
C ASP A 31 -0.91 9.03 -3.12
N PRO A 32 -1.40 7.85 -2.66
CA PRO A 32 -1.53 6.67 -3.51
C PRO A 32 -2.48 6.91 -4.69
N SER A 33 -3.58 7.61 -4.46
CA SER A 33 -4.58 7.90 -5.49
C SER A 33 -4.05 8.89 -6.52
N GLY A 34 -3.40 9.96 -6.08
CA GLY A 34 -2.78 10.95 -6.95
C GLY A 34 -1.70 10.35 -7.83
N LEU A 35 -0.79 9.56 -7.24
CA LEU A 35 0.27 8.88 -7.96
C LEU A 35 -0.28 7.91 -9.00
N THR A 36 -1.23 7.06 -8.61
CA THR A 36 -1.85 6.08 -9.51
C THR A 36 -2.54 6.76 -10.69
N ASN A 37 -3.29 7.83 -10.44
CA ASN A 37 -3.96 8.58 -11.50
C ASN A 37 -2.95 9.31 -12.42
N ALA A 38 -1.86 9.84 -11.88
CA ALA A 38 -0.81 10.47 -12.69
C ALA A 38 -0.12 9.45 -13.62
N MET A 39 0.22 8.27 -13.09
CA MET A 39 0.80 7.18 -13.88
C MET A 39 -0.18 6.67 -14.96
N ALA A 40 -1.46 6.51 -14.62
CA ALA A 40 -2.47 6.08 -15.57
C ALA A 40 -2.65 7.10 -16.70
N ARG A 41 -2.62 8.40 -16.39
CA ARG A 41 -2.66 9.47 -17.41
C ARG A 41 -1.45 9.40 -18.32
N GLY A 42 -0.24 9.33 -17.75
CA GLY A 42 0.99 9.22 -18.54
C GLY A 42 1.01 7.98 -19.43
N ALA A 43 0.56 6.83 -18.94
CA ALA A 43 0.43 5.61 -19.74
C ALA A 43 -0.54 5.81 -20.92
N THR A 44 -1.69 6.44 -20.67
CA THR A 44 -2.69 6.72 -21.71
C THR A 44 -2.13 7.69 -22.79
N ASP A 45 -1.39 8.73 -22.38
CA ASP A 45 -0.73 9.65 -23.28
C ASP A 45 0.32 8.95 -24.18
N MET A 46 0.89 7.85 -23.69
CA MET A 46 1.79 6.97 -24.45
C MET A 46 1.07 5.92 -25.30
N GLY A 47 -0.25 5.92 -25.35
CA GLY A 47 -1.06 5.02 -26.18
C GLY A 47 -1.54 3.74 -25.49
N VAL A 48 -1.32 3.58 -24.19
CA VAL A 48 -1.84 2.44 -23.43
C VAL A 48 -3.36 2.55 -23.31
N LYS A 49 -4.05 1.43 -23.52
CA LYS A 49 -5.49 1.34 -23.29
C LYS A 49 -5.75 0.84 -21.88
N ILE A 50 -6.45 1.61 -21.09
CA ILE A 50 -6.87 1.27 -19.73
C ILE A 50 -8.37 0.99 -19.74
N ALA A 51 -8.74 -0.27 -19.49
CA ALA A 51 -10.13 -0.69 -19.38
C ALA A 51 -10.52 -0.75 -17.89
N ARG A 52 -11.13 0.30 -17.38
CA ARG A 52 -11.65 0.37 -16.01
C ARG A 52 -12.97 -0.38 -15.89
N HIS A 53 -13.28 -0.86 -14.68
CA HIS A 53 -14.51 -1.60 -14.39
C HIS A 53 -14.70 -2.78 -15.37
N ASN A 54 -13.61 -3.49 -15.61
CA ASN A 54 -13.56 -4.61 -16.53
C ASN A 54 -12.73 -5.74 -15.92
N ARG A 55 -13.36 -6.49 -15.02
CA ARG A 55 -12.69 -7.57 -14.30
C ARG A 55 -12.26 -8.69 -15.24
N VAL A 56 -11.05 -9.22 -15.00
CA VAL A 56 -10.59 -10.46 -15.61
C VAL A 56 -11.33 -11.64 -14.96
N MET A 57 -11.95 -12.47 -15.77
CA MET A 57 -12.75 -13.61 -15.34
C MET A 57 -12.01 -14.93 -15.48
N ASP A 58 -11.14 -15.04 -16.50
CA ASP A 58 -10.34 -16.23 -16.77
C ASP A 58 -9.15 -15.90 -17.67
N ILE A 59 -8.13 -16.74 -17.64
CA ILE A 59 -6.92 -16.60 -18.48
C ILE A 59 -6.54 -17.97 -19.03
N ASN A 60 -6.56 -18.11 -20.36
CA ASN A 60 -6.35 -19.38 -21.03
C ASN A 60 -5.17 -19.31 -22.02
N ARG A 61 -4.36 -20.36 -22.07
CA ARG A 61 -3.34 -20.52 -23.11
C ARG A 61 -3.94 -21.07 -24.39
N LEU A 62 -3.77 -20.35 -25.48
CA LEU A 62 -4.23 -20.77 -26.80
C LEU A 62 -3.22 -21.76 -27.47
N PRO A 63 -3.68 -22.60 -28.41
CA PRO A 63 -2.79 -23.45 -29.17
C PRO A 63 -1.72 -22.68 -29.97
N SER A 64 -1.96 -21.43 -30.33
CA SER A 64 -1.01 -20.51 -30.95
C SER A 64 0.18 -20.15 -30.06
N GLY A 65 0.04 -20.37 -28.75
CA GLY A 65 1.00 -19.95 -27.76
C GLY A 65 0.70 -18.56 -27.14
N GLU A 66 -0.29 -17.86 -27.66
CA GLU A 66 -0.80 -16.62 -27.07
C GLU A 66 -1.71 -16.89 -25.88
N TRP A 67 -2.06 -15.84 -25.16
CA TRP A 67 -3.02 -15.86 -24.05
C TRP A 67 -4.34 -15.24 -24.47
N GLU A 68 -5.44 -15.88 -24.13
CA GLU A 68 -6.78 -15.31 -24.14
C GLU A 68 -7.15 -14.91 -22.73
N VAL A 69 -7.36 -13.62 -22.52
CA VAL A 69 -7.86 -13.05 -21.26
C VAL A 69 -9.35 -12.77 -21.43
N ASP A 70 -10.18 -13.51 -20.71
CA ASP A 70 -11.63 -13.32 -20.69
C ASP A 70 -11.98 -12.27 -19.64
N THR A 71 -12.75 -11.27 -20.02
CA THR A 71 -13.13 -10.17 -19.17
C THR A 71 -14.63 -9.95 -19.21
N GLU A 72 -15.18 -9.20 -18.25
CA GLU A 72 -16.62 -8.87 -18.23
C GLU A 72 -17.10 -8.14 -19.51
N GLN A 73 -16.20 -7.46 -20.22
CA GLN A 73 -16.53 -6.68 -21.42
C GLN A 73 -16.04 -7.33 -22.72
N GLY A 74 -15.54 -8.57 -22.66
CA GLY A 74 -15.08 -9.32 -23.82
C GLY A 74 -13.68 -9.91 -23.64
N LYS A 75 -13.14 -10.44 -24.74
CA LYS A 75 -11.88 -11.18 -24.75
C LYS A 75 -10.75 -10.36 -25.35
N VAL A 76 -9.56 -10.54 -24.80
CA VAL A 76 -8.33 -9.93 -25.30
C VAL A 76 -7.31 -11.03 -25.55
N THR A 77 -6.70 -11.06 -26.74
CA THR A 77 -5.58 -11.96 -27.05
C THR A 77 -4.28 -11.19 -26.97
N CYS A 78 -3.27 -11.76 -26.33
CA CYS A 78 -1.96 -11.14 -26.16
C CYS A 78 -0.85 -12.19 -25.99
N GLU A 79 0.39 -11.79 -26.24
CA GLU A 79 1.58 -12.63 -26.13
C GLU A 79 2.02 -12.78 -24.66
N ILE A 80 1.82 -11.75 -23.84
CA ILE A 80 2.30 -11.70 -22.46
C ILE A 80 1.18 -11.14 -21.57
N VAL A 81 0.95 -11.81 -20.44
CA VAL A 81 0.09 -11.33 -19.35
C VAL A 81 0.96 -11.00 -18.14
N VAL A 82 0.79 -9.81 -17.59
CA VAL A 82 1.44 -9.39 -16.36
C VAL A 82 0.41 -9.33 -15.24
N ASN A 83 0.58 -10.16 -14.23
CA ASN A 83 -0.26 -10.16 -13.05
C ASN A 83 0.23 -9.10 -12.05
N ALA A 84 -0.47 -7.97 -12.00
CA ALA A 84 -0.24 -6.88 -11.05
C ALA A 84 -1.50 -6.61 -10.21
N ALA A 85 -2.24 -7.67 -9.85
CA ALA A 85 -3.57 -7.60 -9.26
C ALA A 85 -3.58 -7.34 -7.74
N GLY A 86 -2.45 -6.98 -7.13
CA GLY A 86 -2.38 -6.61 -5.72
C GLY A 86 -2.94 -7.70 -4.79
N SER A 87 -3.92 -7.37 -3.98
CA SER A 87 -4.58 -8.32 -3.07
C SER A 87 -5.22 -9.53 -3.77
N PHE A 88 -5.57 -9.41 -5.05
CA PHE A 88 -6.14 -10.48 -5.87
C PHE A 88 -5.09 -11.30 -6.64
N ALA A 89 -3.81 -10.98 -6.52
CA ALA A 89 -2.77 -11.58 -7.36
C ALA A 89 -2.70 -13.10 -7.25
N ARG A 90 -2.93 -13.68 -6.07
CA ARG A 90 -2.96 -15.13 -5.87
C ARG A 90 -4.12 -15.78 -6.64
N GLN A 91 -5.31 -15.19 -6.57
CA GLN A 91 -6.49 -15.68 -7.28
C GLN A 91 -6.33 -15.58 -8.80
N VAL A 92 -5.73 -14.48 -9.29
CA VAL A 92 -5.43 -14.34 -10.73
C VAL A 92 -4.38 -15.35 -11.18
N ALA A 93 -3.37 -15.66 -10.39
CA ALA A 93 -2.40 -16.68 -10.70
C ALA A 93 -3.03 -18.08 -10.78
N GLN A 94 -4.00 -18.38 -9.93
CA GLN A 94 -4.72 -19.65 -9.94
C GLN A 94 -5.50 -19.88 -11.24
N MET A 95 -5.91 -18.84 -11.96
CA MET A 95 -6.54 -18.97 -13.29
C MET A 95 -5.62 -19.67 -14.32
N VAL A 96 -4.31 -19.57 -14.14
CA VAL A 96 -3.32 -20.24 -15.00
C VAL A 96 -2.66 -21.44 -14.32
N GLY A 97 -3.21 -21.92 -13.20
CA GLY A 97 -2.69 -23.07 -12.47
C GLY A 97 -1.43 -22.80 -11.65
N ALA A 98 -1.06 -21.53 -11.44
CA ALA A 98 0.04 -21.13 -10.59
C ALA A 98 -0.47 -20.78 -9.17
N ASP A 99 0.28 -21.17 -8.13
CA ASP A 99 0.02 -20.77 -6.76
C ASP A 99 1.10 -19.79 -6.30
N LEU A 100 0.66 -18.59 -5.91
CA LEU A 100 1.54 -17.58 -5.33
C LEU A 100 1.44 -17.62 -3.81
N PRO A 101 2.55 -17.66 -3.08
CA PRO A 101 2.55 -17.65 -1.62
C PRO A 101 2.29 -16.24 -1.08
N ILE A 102 1.12 -15.70 -1.38
CA ILE A 102 0.67 -14.38 -0.95
C ILE A 102 -0.52 -14.57 -0.01
N CYS A 103 -0.44 -13.95 1.16
CA CYS A 103 -1.55 -13.81 2.09
C CYS A 103 -1.73 -12.33 2.41
N ASN A 104 -2.96 -11.84 2.33
CA ASN A 104 -3.27 -10.48 2.72
C ASN A 104 -3.42 -10.41 4.23
N MET A 105 -2.84 -9.37 4.83
CA MET A 105 -2.85 -9.15 6.28
C MET A 105 -3.51 -7.80 6.58
N GLU A 106 -4.21 -7.74 7.70
CA GLU A 106 -4.71 -6.48 8.22
C GLU A 106 -3.54 -5.66 8.79
N HIS A 107 -3.56 -4.37 8.54
CA HIS A 107 -2.59 -3.43 9.07
C HIS A 107 -3.28 -2.17 9.55
N HIS A 108 -2.98 -1.77 10.79
CA HIS A 108 -3.61 -0.62 11.42
C HIS A 108 -2.76 0.64 11.33
N TYR A 109 -3.45 1.77 11.27
CA TYR A 109 -2.87 3.07 11.55
C TYR A 109 -3.91 3.97 12.24
N ILE A 110 -3.43 4.95 12.95
CA ILE A 110 -4.23 5.97 13.60
C ILE A 110 -3.95 7.32 12.94
N VAL A 111 -4.98 8.12 12.76
CA VAL A 111 -4.86 9.53 12.41
C VAL A 111 -5.39 10.34 13.58
N THR A 112 -4.57 11.24 14.11
CA THR A 112 -4.95 12.11 15.22
C THR A 112 -5.90 13.23 14.77
N ASP A 113 -6.51 13.92 15.71
CA ASP A 113 -7.06 15.25 15.44
C ASP A 113 -5.94 16.21 15.00
N ALA A 114 -6.33 17.38 14.52
CA ALA A 114 -5.37 18.41 14.11
C ALA A 114 -4.48 18.80 15.29
N ILE A 115 -3.18 18.83 15.05
CA ILE A 115 -2.16 19.24 16.02
C ILE A 115 -1.77 20.68 15.67
N GLN A 116 -1.92 21.60 16.64
CA GLN A 116 -1.74 23.03 16.38
C GLN A 116 -0.35 23.36 15.81
N GLU A 117 0.66 22.68 16.31
CA GLU A 117 2.04 22.84 15.85
C GLU A 117 2.25 22.42 14.39
N PHE A 118 1.41 21.52 13.88
CA PHE A 118 1.43 21.11 12.46
C PHE A 118 0.63 22.11 11.61
N VAL A 119 -0.42 22.72 12.17
CA VAL A 119 -1.21 23.76 11.51
C VAL A 119 -0.37 24.99 11.20
N ASP A 120 0.53 25.35 12.09
CA ASP A 120 1.33 26.58 12.05
C ASP A 120 2.60 26.43 11.19
N ARG A 121 2.79 25.28 10.51
CA ARG A 121 3.97 25.01 9.68
C ARG A 121 3.62 25.03 8.21
N ASP A 122 4.56 25.54 7.42
CA ASP A 122 4.52 25.51 5.94
C ASP A 122 5.14 24.23 5.36
N GLU A 123 6.04 23.57 6.12
CA GLU A 123 6.75 22.37 5.70
C GLU A 123 6.37 21.17 6.57
N GLU A 124 6.16 20.02 5.95
CA GLU A 124 5.89 18.77 6.67
C GLU A 124 7.14 18.24 7.38
N PHE A 125 6.92 17.50 8.46
CA PHE A 125 7.98 16.77 9.13
C PHE A 125 8.42 15.56 8.29
N PRO A 126 9.70 15.18 8.37
CA PRO A 126 10.16 13.94 7.76
C PRO A 126 9.37 12.74 8.28
N VAL A 127 9.12 11.79 7.37
CA VAL A 127 8.59 10.48 7.76
C VAL A 127 9.62 9.78 8.64
N MET A 128 9.16 9.25 9.76
CA MET A 128 10.00 8.50 10.69
C MET A 128 9.59 7.05 10.76
N ARG A 129 10.59 6.19 10.84
CA ARG A 129 10.42 4.77 11.21
C ARG A 129 11.23 4.49 12.45
N ASP A 130 10.58 3.98 13.46
CA ASP A 130 11.20 3.60 14.72
C ASP A 130 11.14 2.06 14.87
N PRO A 131 12.26 1.35 14.66
CA PRO A 131 12.29 -0.09 14.80
C PRO A 131 12.05 -0.57 16.25
N TYR A 132 12.38 0.25 17.26
CA TYR A 132 12.15 -0.10 18.66
C TYR A 132 10.66 -0.04 19.02
N ALA A 133 9.98 1.01 18.59
CA ALA A 133 8.53 1.14 18.74
C ALA A 133 7.76 0.28 17.74
N SER A 134 8.44 -0.34 16.76
CA SER A 134 7.80 -1.05 15.65
C SER A 134 6.74 -0.20 14.95
N ALA A 135 7.04 1.07 14.73
CA ALA A 135 6.08 2.03 14.19
C ALA A 135 6.69 2.92 13.11
N TYR A 136 5.83 3.49 12.31
CA TYR A 136 6.15 4.65 11.49
C TYR A 136 5.23 5.83 11.84
N ILE A 137 5.76 7.01 11.72
CA ILE A 137 5.06 8.25 12.05
C ILE A 137 5.28 9.22 10.91
N ARG A 138 4.22 9.87 10.46
CA ARG A 138 4.31 10.97 9.50
C ARG A 138 3.25 12.03 9.78
N GLN A 139 3.46 13.19 9.25
CA GLN A 139 2.42 14.20 9.19
C GLN A 139 1.41 13.80 8.10
N GLU A 140 0.13 13.96 8.39
CA GLU A 140 -0.99 13.84 7.46
C GLU A 140 -1.73 15.17 7.45
N GLN A 141 -1.39 16.04 6.51
CA GLN A 141 -1.88 17.42 6.45
C GLN A 141 -1.61 18.16 7.78
N LYS A 142 -2.63 18.28 8.64
CA LYS A 142 -2.57 18.95 9.95
C LYS A 142 -2.59 17.99 11.14
N SER A 143 -2.57 16.70 10.87
CA SER A 143 -2.67 15.61 11.84
C SER A 143 -1.41 14.76 11.83
N GLY A 144 -1.22 13.95 12.87
CA GLY A 144 -0.24 12.88 12.88
C GLY A 144 -0.85 11.58 12.40
N LEU A 145 -0.14 10.83 11.56
CA LEU A 145 -0.47 9.46 11.21
C LEU A 145 0.57 8.55 11.83
N ILE A 146 0.11 7.55 12.58
CA ILE A 146 0.93 6.57 13.28
C ILE A 146 0.49 5.18 12.81
N GLY A 147 1.38 4.45 12.17
CA GLY A 147 1.15 3.06 11.79
C GLY A 147 2.03 2.13 12.62
N ILE A 148 1.42 1.09 13.16
CA ILE A 148 2.07 0.16 14.07
C ILE A 148 2.32 -1.15 13.32
N TYR A 149 3.54 -1.68 13.39
CA TYR A 149 3.88 -3.00 12.87
C TYR A 149 3.84 -3.99 14.01
N GLU A 150 2.87 -4.86 13.98
CA GLU A 150 2.73 -5.91 14.98
C GLU A 150 3.79 -6.98 14.78
N SER A 151 4.46 -7.37 15.85
CA SER A 151 5.46 -8.45 15.84
C SER A 151 4.86 -9.84 16.02
N THR A 152 3.65 -9.89 16.58
CA THR A 152 2.88 -11.13 16.84
C THR A 152 1.41 -10.85 16.65
N GLY A 153 0.62 -11.89 16.41
CA GLY A 153 -0.84 -11.76 16.29
C GLY A 153 -1.32 -11.13 14.99
N LEU A 154 -0.51 -11.24 13.93
CA LEU A 154 -0.95 -10.82 12.60
C LEU A 154 -2.25 -11.52 12.23
N THR A 155 -3.22 -10.75 11.77
CA THR A 155 -4.54 -11.24 11.35
C THR A 155 -4.61 -11.27 9.83
N GLU A 156 -4.97 -12.43 9.28
CA GLU A 156 -5.24 -12.55 7.86
C GLU A 156 -6.51 -11.78 7.52
N ALA A 157 -6.42 -10.92 6.52
CA ALA A 157 -7.57 -10.24 5.96
C ALA A 157 -8.45 -11.24 5.20
N TRP A 158 -9.76 -11.10 5.29
CA TRP A 158 -10.75 -11.95 4.62
C TRP A 158 -10.68 -13.44 4.99
N GLY A 159 -10.30 -13.76 6.22
CA GLY A 159 -10.28 -15.12 6.76
C GLY A 159 -8.97 -15.86 6.51
N PRO A 160 -8.92 -17.16 6.87
CA PRO A 160 -7.66 -17.90 7.01
C PRO A 160 -6.86 -18.07 5.72
N ASP A 161 -7.48 -17.90 4.56
CA ASP A 161 -6.79 -17.97 3.26
C ASP A 161 -6.26 -16.60 2.81
N GLY A 162 -6.65 -15.51 3.46
CA GLY A 162 -6.28 -14.15 3.10
C GLY A 162 -6.71 -13.75 1.68
N LEU A 163 -7.79 -14.36 1.18
CA LEU A 163 -8.26 -14.14 -0.20
C LEU A 163 -9.49 -13.21 -0.20
N PRO A 164 -9.38 -12.04 -0.83
CA PRO A 164 -10.52 -11.13 -0.93
C PRO A 164 -11.61 -11.73 -1.81
N PRO A 165 -12.90 -11.56 -1.44
CA PRO A 165 -13.99 -11.85 -2.36
C PRO A 165 -13.88 -10.93 -3.59
N TRP A 166 -14.25 -11.44 -4.77
CA TRP A 166 -14.17 -10.65 -6.02
C TRP A 166 -15.03 -9.36 -6.00
N SER A 167 -15.94 -9.25 -5.05
CA SER A 167 -16.74 -8.04 -4.81
C SER A 167 -16.09 -7.04 -3.88
N SER A 168 -14.93 -7.37 -3.28
CA SER A 168 -14.21 -6.45 -2.41
C SER A 168 -13.73 -5.23 -3.16
N ASP A 169 -13.87 -4.11 -2.53
CA ASP A 169 -13.39 -2.80 -2.96
C ASP A 169 -12.48 -2.23 -1.86
N SER A 170 -12.29 -0.94 -1.81
CA SER A 170 -11.56 -0.25 -0.73
C SER A 170 -12.37 -0.30 0.56
N GLU A 171 -12.29 -1.41 1.26
CA GLU A 171 -12.96 -1.64 2.54
C GLU A 171 -12.03 -1.31 3.70
N LEU A 172 -12.59 -0.65 4.72
CA LEU A 172 -11.98 -0.61 6.04
C LEU A 172 -12.51 -1.77 6.86
N PHE A 173 -11.59 -2.53 7.46
CA PHE A 173 -11.98 -3.54 8.45
C PHE A 173 -12.45 -2.88 9.74
N PRO A 174 -13.24 -3.58 10.59
CA PRO A 174 -13.63 -3.06 11.89
C PRO A 174 -12.41 -2.66 12.73
N ASP A 175 -12.55 -1.57 13.48
CA ASP A 175 -11.51 -1.10 14.38
C ASP A 175 -11.19 -2.17 15.43
N ASP A 176 -9.92 -2.45 15.62
CA ASP A 176 -9.41 -3.32 16.66
C ASP A 176 -8.44 -2.53 17.55
N LEU A 177 -9.00 -1.85 18.55
CA LEU A 177 -8.24 -0.98 19.43
C LEU A 177 -7.32 -1.75 20.38
N ASP A 178 -7.52 -3.04 20.56
CA ASP A 178 -6.67 -3.90 21.41
C ASP A 178 -5.29 -4.18 20.75
N ARG A 179 -5.16 -3.87 19.46
CA ARG A 179 -3.93 -4.04 18.67
C ARG A 179 -3.13 -2.74 18.49
N LEU A 180 -3.58 -1.65 19.12
CA LEU A 180 -2.96 -0.32 19.00
C LEU A 180 -2.02 -0.01 20.17
#